data_4e249a4fa372cd8e1cc5584a1926f8b1
#
_entry.id   4e249a4fa372cd8e1cc5584a1926f8b1
#
_cell.length_a   1.000
_cell.length_b   1.000
_cell.length_c   1.000
_cell.angle_alpha   90.00
_cell.angle_beta   90.00
_cell.angle_gamma   90.00
#
_symmetry.space_group_name_H-M   'P 1'
#
loop_
_entity.id
_entity.type
_entity.pdbx_description
1 polymer ?
#
loop_
_entity_poly.entity_id
_entity_poly.type
_entity_poly.pdbx_seq_one_letter_code
_entity_poly.pdbx_strand_id
1 'polypeptide(L)'
;MYTMTVAPGADVSGGFYSLKAAFAAMPEDPAVPVTIRVMPGIYHEKLSLTRPNVTIEGAGASPSDTVISFGDYGYEIMPDGIKRGTFRSYTFFVHAADVTLRNLTIENTAGDSKTHGQAIALYAECDRFVAEYCRILGHQDTLFTGPLP
;
A
#
# COMPACT_ATOMS: atom_id res chain seq x y z
N MET A 1 21.47 3.76 5.97
CA MET A 1 20.00 3.74 5.87
C MET A 1 19.54 5.05 5.23
N TYR A 2 18.59 4.97 4.34
CA TYR A 2 18.03 6.13 3.65
C TYR A 2 16.61 6.37 4.16
N THR A 3 16.34 7.56 4.68
CA THR A 3 15.04 7.89 5.26
C THR A 3 14.33 8.95 4.43
N MET A 4 13.05 8.69 4.12
CA MET A 4 12.19 9.59 3.37
C MET A 4 10.95 9.92 4.21
N THR A 5 10.36 11.08 3.97
CA THR A 5 9.14 11.49 4.67
C THR A 5 8.05 11.84 3.66
N VAL A 6 6.84 11.33 3.91
CA VAL A 6 5.64 11.62 3.12
C VAL A 6 4.63 12.32 4.01
N ALA A 7 4.07 13.42 3.54
CA ALA A 7 3.05 14.18 4.26
C ALA A 7 1.96 14.66 3.29
N PRO A 8 0.70 14.75 3.75
CA PRO A 8 -0.42 15.12 2.86
C PRO A 8 -0.50 16.62 2.55
N GLY A 9 0.43 17.43 3.02
CA GLY A 9 0.45 18.87 2.79
C GLY A 9 1.84 19.41 2.55
N ALA A 10 1.93 20.68 2.20
CA ALA A 10 3.12 21.36 1.69
C ALA A 10 4.27 21.56 2.69
N ASP A 11 4.15 21.10 3.93
CA ASP A 11 4.95 21.67 5.03
C ASP A 11 6.16 20.86 5.44
N VAL A 12 6.55 19.81 4.71
CA VAL A 12 7.75 19.04 5.03
C VAL A 12 8.85 19.41 4.06
N SER A 13 9.81 20.18 4.53
CA SER A 13 10.99 20.55 3.75
C SER A 13 11.72 19.27 3.30
N GLY A 14 11.87 19.10 1.99
CA GLY A 14 12.51 17.92 1.40
C GLY A 14 11.65 16.65 1.42
N GLY A 15 10.38 16.74 1.78
CA GLY A 15 9.46 15.59 1.81
C GLY A 15 8.68 15.42 0.51
N PHE A 16 7.83 14.39 0.51
CA PHE A 16 6.98 14.04 -0.62
C PHE A 16 5.51 14.18 -0.24
N TYR A 17 4.67 14.51 -1.22
CA TYR A 17 3.22 14.65 -1.00
C TYR A 17 2.47 13.34 -1.17
N SER A 18 3.09 12.33 -1.74
CA SER A 18 2.48 11.03 -1.98
C SER A 18 3.50 9.91 -1.79
N LEU A 19 2.98 8.72 -1.48
CA LEU A 19 3.82 7.53 -1.44
C LEU A 19 4.33 7.17 -2.83
N LYS A 20 3.52 7.37 -3.86
CA LYS A 20 3.93 7.11 -5.24
C LYS A 20 5.15 7.96 -5.63
N ALA A 21 5.17 9.23 -5.25
CA ALA A 21 6.32 10.11 -5.48
C ALA A 21 7.55 9.66 -4.70
N ALA A 22 7.38 9.24 -3.45
CA ALA A 22 8.47 8.70 -2.64
C ALA A 22 9.04 7.42 -3.26
N PHE A 23 8.18 6.51 -3.72
CA PHE A 23 8.63 5.27 -4.38
C PHE A 23 9.48 5.57 -5.61
N ALA A 24 9.08 6.55 -6.41
CA ALA A 24 9.83 6.94 -7.60
C ALA A 24 11.21 7.56 -7.28
N ALA A 25 11.38 8.10 -6.09
CA ALA A 25 12.60 8.77 -5.65
C ALA A 25 13.52 7.90 -4.79
N MET A 26 13.15 6.64 -4.53
CA MET A 26 14.02 5.74 -3.77
C MET A 26 15.35 5.50 -4.47
N PRO A 27 16.46 5.31 -3.72
CA PRO A 27 17.74 4.94 -4.31
C PRO A 27 17.61 3.72 -5.21
N GLU A 28 18.30 3.71 -6.34
CA GLU A 28 18.24 2.61 -7.31
C GLU A 28 18.87 1.32 -6.76
N ASP A 29 19.91 1.43 -5.95
CA ASP A 29 20.59 0.28 -5.37
C ASP A 29 19.67 -0.41 -4.36
N PRO A 30 19.19 -1.63 -4.65
CA PRO A 30 18.25 -2.33 -3.77
C PRO A 30 18.89 -2.81 -2.46
N ALA A 31 20.21 -2.79 -2.36
CA ALA A 31 20.91 -3.15 -1.13
C ALA A 31 20.87 -2.04 -0.07
N VAL A 32 20.54 -0.82 -0.46
CA VAL A 32 20.40 0.31 0.48
C VAL A 32 19.05 0.20 1.18
N PRO A 33 18.98 -0.02 2.50
CA PRO A 33 17.70 -0.04 3.21
C PRO A 33 17.04 1.34 3.20
N VAL A 34 15.75 1.36 2.87
CA VAL A 34 14.95 2.59 2.82
C VAL A 34 13.87 2.53 3.88
N THR A 35 13.73 3.59 4.65
CA THR A 35 12.60 3.81 5.55
C THR A 35 11.79 4.99 5.07
N ILE A 36 10.50 4.79 4.84
CA ILE A 36 9.56 5.83 4.47
C ILE A 36 8.67 6.10 5.68
N ARG A 37 8.79 7.28 6.27
CA ARG A 37 7.91 7.75 7.34
C ARG A 37 6.73 8.48 6.72
N VAL A 38 5.54 8.04 7.07
CA VAL A 38 4.29 8.56 6.52
C VAL A 38 3.56 9.31 7.61
N MET A 39 3.46 10.62 7.46
CA MET A 39 2.78 11.48 8.44
C MET A 39 1.28 11.19 8.47
N PRO A 40 0.59 11.47 9.58
CA PRO A 40 -0.85 11.24 9.68
C PRO A 40 -1.63 11.88 8.54
N GLY A 41 -2.61 11.16 8.03
CA GLY A 41 -3.48 11.60 6.94
C GLY A 41 -4.07 10.44 6.17
N ILE A 42 -4.92 10.75 5.22
CA ILE A 42 -5.54 9.79 4.32
C ILE A 42 -4.91 9.97 2.93
N TYR A 43 -4.32 8.90 2.42
CA TYR A 43 -3.62 8.88 1.13
C TYR A 43 -4.44 8.05 0.15
N HIS A 44 -5.13 8.74 -0.77
CA HIS A 44 -5.94 8.10 -1.81
C HIS A 44 -5.03 7.66 -2.96
N GLU A 45 -4.41 6.51 -2.81
CA GLU A 45 -3.44 6.02 -3.77
C GLU A 45 -3.58 4.50 -3.95
N LYS A 46 -3.45 4.08 -5.21
CA LYS A 46 -3.25 2.67 -5.56
C LYS A 46 -1.76 2.46 -5.77
N LEU A 47 -1.16 1.58 -4.97
CA LEU A 47 0.28 1.45 -4.87
C LEU A 47 0.78 0.07 -5.30
N SER A 48 1.94 0.06 -5.92
CA SER A 48 2.70 -1.16 -6.23
C SER A 48 4.15 -0.93 -5.83
N LEU A 49 4.67 -1.80 -4.97
CA LEU A 49 6.05 -1.73 -4.49
C LEU A 49 6.82 -2.94 -5.01
N THR A 50 7.83 -2.69 -5.83
CA THR A 50 8.67 -3.74 -6.43
C THR A 50 10.12 -3.69 -5.96
N ARG A 51 10.49 -2.70 -5.17
CA ARG A 51 11.85 -2.54 -4.63
C ARG A 51 11.97 -3.25 -3.29
N PRO A 52 12.98 -4.12 -3.09
CA PRO A 52 13.22 -4.76 -1.79
C PRO A 52 13.86 -3.81 -0.78
N ASN A 53 13.97 -4.25 0.47
CA ASN A 53 14.58 -3.53 1.59
C ASN A 53 13.88 -2.19 1.87
N VAL A 54 12.57 -2.22 2.04
CA VAL A 54 11.77 -1.03 2.34
C VAL A 54 10.96 -1.23 3.60
N THR A 55 11.01 -0.25 4.49
CA THR A 55 10.12 -0.14 5.65
C THR A 55 9.23 1.07 5.45
N ILE A 56 7.92 0.89 5.55
CA ILE A 56 6.94 1.97 5.51
C ILE A 56 6.31 2.06 6.89
N GLU A 57 6.45 3.20 7.53
CA GLU A 57 6.06 3.41 8.91
C GLU A 57 5.15 4.63 9.05
N GLY A 58 3.96 4.43 9.62
CA GLY A 58 3.09 5.53 10.01
C GLY A 58 3.67 6.27 11.19
N ALA A 59 3.74 7.59 11.11
CA ALA A 59 4.35 8.44 12.14
C ALA A 59 3.36 8.88 13.23
N GLY A 60 2.08 8.52 13.12
CA GLY A 60 1.08 8.85 14.11
C GLY A 60 1.17 8.00 15.38
N ALA A 61 0.34 8.32 16.36
CA ALA A 61 0.29 7.59 17.62
C ALA A 61 -0.40 6.23 17.48
N SER A 62 -1.24 6.06 16.46
CA SER A 62 -2.07 4.87 16.25
C SER A 62 -2.08 4.50 14.78
N PRO A 63 -2.26 3.20 14.43
CA PRO A 63 -2.37 2.79 13.03
C PRO A 63 -3.55 3.42 12.29
N SER A 64 -4.57 3.90 12.97
CA SER A 64 -5.70 4.60 12.35
C SER A 64 -5.37 6.03 11.92
N ASP A 65 -4.24 6.58 12.33
CA ASP A 65 -3.87 7.96 12.00
C ASP A 65 -3.32 8.09 10.58
N THR A 66 -2.76 7.02 10.03
CA THR A 66 -2.18 7.01 8.68
C THR A 66 -2.88 5.95 7.84
N VAL A 67 -3.61 6.38 6.83
CA VAL A 67 -4.48 5.51 6.04
C VAL A 67 -4.13 5.60 4.56
N ILE A 68 -3.86 4.44 3.96
CA ILE A 68 -3.75 4.29 2.51
C ILE A 68 -5.06 3.69 2.02
N SER A 69 -5.77 4.41 1.14
CA SER A 69 -7.15 4.10 0.79
C SER A 69 -7.36 4.16 -0.73
N PHE A 70 -8.02 3.14 -1.26
CA PHE A 70 -8.45 3.15 -2.66
C PHE A 70 -9.69 2.25 -2.79
N GLY A 71 -10.39 2.31 -3.93
CA GLY A 71 -11.70 1.68 -4.06
C GLY A 71 -11.90 0.82 -5.31
N ASP A 72 -10.84 0.23 -5.88
CA ASP A 72 -10.99 -0.70 -7.00
C ASP A 72 -11.63 -2.01 -6.54
N TYR A 73 -12.38 -2.67 -7.43
CA TYR A 73 -13.08 -3.91 -7.12
C TYR A 73 -13.15 -4.85 -8.33
N GLY A 74 -13.31 -6.15 -8.05
CA GLY A 74 -13.19 -7.20 -9.04
C GLY A 74 -14.24 -7.17 -10.14
N TYR A 75 -15.46 -6.77 -9.84
CA TYR A 75 -16.56 -6.74 -10.80
C TYR A 75 -16.61 -5.49 -11.68
N GLU A 76 -15.72 -4.52 -11.44
CA GLU A 76 -15.69 -3.31 -12.26
C GLU A 76 -15.43 -3.65 -13.72
N ILE A 77 -16.29 -3.13 -14.62
CA ILE A 77 -16.12 -3.32 -16.06
C ILE A 77 -15.09 -2.31 -16.55
N MET A 78 -14.01 -2.83 -17.12
CA MET A 78 -12.92 -2.02 -17.65
C MET A 78 -13.27 -1.52 -19.07
N PRO A 79 -12.52 -0.55 -19.62
CA PRO A 79 -12.78 -0.01 -20.96
C PRO A 79 -12.82 -1.04 -22.08
N ASP A 80 -12.15 -2.18 -21.92
CA ASP A 80 -12.19 -3.31 -22.87
C ASP A 80 -13.45 -4.18 -22.74
N GLY A 81 -14.37 -3.85 -21.83
CA GLY A 81 -15.61 -4.61 -21.60
C GLY A 81 -15.43 -5.82 -20.69
N ILE A 82 -14.24 -6.06 -20.15
CA ILE A 82 -13.92 -7.21 -19.28
C ILE A 82 -13.86 -6.73 -17.84
N LYS A 83 -14.26 -7.59 -16.90
CA LYS A 83 -14.14 -7.29 -15.47
C LYS A 83 -12.67 -7.13 -15.09
N ARG A 84 -12.38 -6.19 -14.16
CA ARG A 84 -11.04 -5.98 -13.61
C ARG A 84 -10.44 -7.27 -13.05
N GLY A 85 -11.22 -8.03 -12.31
CA GLY A 85 -10.79 -9.23 -11.61
C GLY A 85 -10.17 -8.93 -10.24
N THR A 86 -10.13 -9.97 -9.41
CA THR A 86 -9.69 -9.86 -8.02
C THR A 86 -8.27 -9.37 -7.88
N PHE A 87 -7.34 -9.91 -8.66
CA PHE A 87 -5.91 -9.64 -8.46
C PHE A 87 -5.47 -8.25 -8.93
N ARG A 88 -6.30 -7.52 -9.63
CA ARG A 88 -6.04 -6.13 -10.02
C ARG A 88 -6.84 -5.13 -9.19
N SER A 89 -7.57 -5.60 -8.18
CA SER A 89 -8.41 -4.77 -7.33
C SER A 89 -7.69 -4.19 -6.11
N TYR A 90 -6.42 -4.48 -5.91
CA TYR A 90 -5.66 -4.13 -4.72
C TYR A 90 -5.54 -2.62 -4.52
N THR A 91 -5.49 -2.22 -3.27
CA THR A 91 -5.04 -0.88 -2.88
C THR A 91 -3.51 -0.83 -2.85
N PHE A 92 -2.88 -1.81 -2.21
CA PHE A 92 -1.42 -1.88 -2.13
C PHE A 92 -0.94 -3.29 -2.53
N PHE A 93 -0.12 -3.34 -3.56
CA PHE A 93 0.54 -4.57 -4.01
C PHE A 93 2.02 -4.51 -3.64
N VAL A 94 2.48 -5.50 -2.88
CA VAL A 94 3.89 -5.67 -2.53
C VAL A 94 4.43 -6.89 -3.26
N HIS A 95 5.36 -6.65 -4.18
CA HIS A 95 6.02 -7.71 -4.96
C HIS A 95 7.54 -7.53 -4.87
N ALA A 96 8.08 -7.85 -3.71
CA ALA A 96 9.50 -7.64 -3.41
C ALA A 96 9.88 -8.48 -2.18
N ALA A 97 11.15 -8.53 -1.84
CA ALA A 97 11.61 -9.16 -0.61
C ALA A 97 11.93 -8.11 0.46
N ASP A 98 11.92 -8.52 1.72
CA ASP A 98 12.36 -7.69 2.84
C ASP A 98 11.60 -6.37 2.93
N VAL A 99 10.28 -6.47 3.07
CA VAL A 99 9.38 -5.32 3.22
C VAL A 99 8.69 -5.38 4.58
N THR A 100 8.72 -4.29 5.30
CA THR A 100 8.02 -4.11 6.57
C THR A 100 7.03 -2.96 6.48
N LEU A 101 5.79 -3.22 6.88
CA LEU A 101 4.77 -2.19 7.08
C LEU A 101 4.50 -2.08 8.57
N ARG A 102 4.47 -0.85 9.10
CA ARG A 102 4.30 -0.63 10.53
C ARG A 102 3.41 0.57 10.81
N ASN A 103 2.51 0.38 11.77
CA ASN A 103 1.69 1.46 12.35
C ASN A 103 0.89 2.25 11.31
N LEU A 104 0.19 1.54 10.41
CA LEU A 104 -0.64 2.18 9.39
C LEU A 104 -1.85 1.31 9.04
N THR A 105 -2.81 1.93 8.37
CA THR A 105 -4.00 1.28 7.86
C THR A 105 -3.95 1.23 6.34
N ILE A 106 -4.27 0.08 5.77
CA ILE A 106 -4.48 -0.10 4.34
C ILE A 106 -5.92 -0.56 4.17
N GLU A 107 -6.70 0.17 3.38
CA GLU A 107 -8.11 -0.16 3.17
C GLU A 107 -8.49 -0.16 1.69
N ASN A 108 -9.45 -1.04 1.36
CA ASN A 108 -10.18 -0.96 0.12
C ASN A 108 -11.60 -0.52 0.47
N THR A 109 -12.03 0.59 -0.09
CA THR A 109 -13.33 1.21 0.18
C THR A 109 -14.44 0.74 -0.74
N ALA A 110 -14.21 -0.24 -1.60
CA ALA A 110 -15.25 -0.83 -2.43
C ALA A 110 -16.36 -1.38 -1.54
N GLY A 111 -17.57 -1.34 -2.07
CA GLY A 111 -18.76 -1.71 -1.31
C GLY A 111 -18.94 -3.23 -1.15
N ASP A 112 -20.19 -3.63 -0.89
CA ASP A 112 -20.58 -5.01 -0.65
C ASP A 112 -20.07 -5.95 -1.75
N SER A 113 -19.48 -7.06 -1.34
CA SER A 113 -18.93 -8.07 -2.25
C SER A 113 -20.00 -8.71 -3.16
N LYS A 114 -21.26 -8.68 -2.78
CA LYS A 114 -22.36 -9.18 -3.64
C LYS A 114 -22.49 -8.37 -4.92
N THR A 115 -22.21 -7.09 -4.88
CA THR A 115 -22.32 -6.17 -6.02
C THR A 115 -20.97 -5.81 -6.63
N HIS A 116 -19.91 -5.81 -5.84
CA HIS A 116 -18.57 -5.38 -6.27
C HIS A 116 -17.58 -6.55 -6.47
N GLY A 117 -17.91 -7.75 -5.96
CA GLY A 117 -16.99 -8.87 -5.95
C GLY A 117 -15.87 -8.68 -4.93
N GLN A 118 -14.77 -9.39 -5.14
CA GLN A 118 -13.60 -9.28 -4.28
C GLN A 118 -12.90 -7.94 -4.48
N ALA A 119 -12.35 -7.41 -3.41
CA ALA A 119 -11.64 -6.14 -3.42
C ALA A 119 -10.49 -6.20 -2.41
N ILE A 120 -9.27 -6.35 -2.91
CA ILE A 120 -8.09 -6.55 -2.07
C ILE A 120 -7.62 -5.21 -1.51
N ALA A 121 -7.40 -5.14 -0.19
CA ALA A 121 -6.70 -4.01 0.40
C ALA A 121 -5.18 -4.20 0.25
N LEU A 122 -4.64 -5.30 0.78
CA LEU A 122 -3.22 -5.61 0.70
C LEU A 122 -3.00 -6.93 -0.03
N TYR A 123 -2.20 -6.88 -1.09
CA TYR A 123 -1.74 -8.04 -1.83
C TYR A 123 -0.22 -8.16 -1.64
N ALA A 124 0.21 -9.22 -0.95
CA ALA A 124 1.62 -9.41 -0.66
C ALA A 124 2.15 -10.70 -1.30
N GLU A 125 2.98 -10.56 -2.31
CA GLU A 125 3.84 -11.61 -2.85
C GLU A 125 5.28 -11.26 -2.48
N CYS A 126 5.65 -11.56 -1.24
CA CYS A 126 6.86 -11.01 -0.65
C CYS A 126 7.52 -12.03 0.27
N ASP A 127 8.79 -12.33 0.00
CA ASP A 127 9.61 -13.08 0.96
C ASP A 127 10.04 -12.17 2.10
N ARG A 128 9.98 -12.67 3.33
CA ARG A 128 10.33 -11.90 4.53
C ARG A 128 9.51 -10.60 4.62
N PHE A 129 8.20 -10.76 4.55
CA PHE A 129 7.24 -9.67 4.72
C PHE A 129 6.80 -9.60 6.18
N VAL A 130 6.80 -8.39 6.73
CA VAL A 130 6.33 -8.13 8.09
C VAL A 130 5.30 -7.02 8.08
N ALA A 131 4.17 -7.24 8.75
CA ALA A 131 3.19 -6.21 9.03
C ALA A 131 2.99 -6.14 10.55
N GLU A 132 3.35 -5.02 11.17
CA GLU A 132 3.25 -4.80 12.61
C GLU A 132 2.34 -3.61 12.90
N TYR A 133 1.42 -3.77 13.85
CA TYR A 133 0.49 -2.71 14.23
C TYR A 133 -0.21 -2.09 13.02
N CYS A 134 -0.64 -2.96 12.10
CA CYS A 134 -1.34 -2.55 10.88
C CYS A 134 -2.81 -2.95 10.98
N ARG A 135 -3.66 -2.10 10.37
CA ARG A 135 -5.06 -2.43 10.12
C ARG A 135 -5.24 -2.64 8.62
N ILE A 136 -5.84 -3.76 8.25
CA ILE A 136 -6.11 -4.10 6.85
C ILE A 136 -7.61 -4.28 6.74
N LEU A 137 -8.27 -3.35 6.05
CA LEU A 137 -9.72 -3.21 6.08
C LEU A 137 -10.32 -3.36 4.68
N GLY A 138 -11.45 -4.06 4.61
CA GLY A 138 -12.20 -4.27 3.38
C GLY A 138 -13.40 -5.19 3.63
N HIS A 139 -13.98 -5.73 2.56
CA HIS A 139 -15.16 -6.59 2.64
C HIS A 139 -14.83 -8.06 2.36
N GLN A 140 -14.28 -8.37 1.18
CA GLN A 140 -13.94 -9.75 0.82
C GLN A 140 -12.57 -9.80 0.14
N ASP A 141 -11.78 -10.81 0.48
CA ASP A 141 -10.39 -10.97 0.03
C ASP A 141 -9.51 -9.76 0.42
N THR A 142 -9.76 -9.23 1.60
CA THR A 142 -9.13 -8.01 2.09
C THR A 142 -7.61 -8.13 2.14
N LEU A 143 -7.10 -9.26 2.62
CA LEU A 143 -5.68 -9.59 2.64
C LEU A 143 -5.45 -10.82 1.77
N PHE A 144 -4.60 -10.69 0.77
CA PHE A 144 -4.16 -11.81 -0.05
C PHE A 144 -2.65 -11.94 0.02
N THR A 145 -2.19 -13.14 0.37
CA THR A 145 -0.75 -13.48 0.35
C THR A 145 -0.54 -14.57 -0.67
N GLY A 146 0.22 -14.27 -1.68
CA GLY A 146 0.54 -15.22 -2.74
C GLY A 146 1.80 -16.01 -2.45
N PRO A 147 1.95 -17.19 -3.08
CA PRO A 147 3.20 -17.91 -3.01
C PRO A 147 4.29 -17.12 -3.74
N LEU A 148 5.49 -17.21 -3.22
CA LEU A 148 6.64 -16.78 -3.97
C LEU A 148 6.91 -17.78 -5.10
N PRO A 149 7.30 -17.31 -6.26
CA PRO A 149 7.77 -18.22 -7.30
C PRO A 149 9.10 -18.85 -6.90
#